data_a2e9ae8344f6ddf7a139e05aeb0ef64e
#
_entry.id   a2e9ae8344f6ddf7a139e05aeb0ef64e
#
_cell.length_a   1.000
_cell.length_b   1.000
_cell.length_c   1.000
_cell.angle_alpha   90.00
_cell.angle_beta   90.00
_cell.angle_gamma   90.00
#
_symmetry.space_group_name_H-M   'P 1'
#
loop_
_entity.id
_entity.type
_entity.pdbx_description
1 polymer ?
#
loop_
_entity_poly.entity_id
_entity_poly.type
_entity_poly.pdbx_seq_one_letter_code
_entity_poly.pdbx_strand_id
1 'polypeptide(L)'
;MTTMSVVLSLLLTLSLIFSTAQVYRVNSISSRVQSVADAAALAAENVVAEFMIVVRLCDAVVLSLNLTSAAACGLGVVALCVPGGQSVGGKLLESSHRVAKARNEFSIRATSGLNKVQKALPFLCAVQAASTAAANGKDSPYVALAILVPEEVADIESPADDEIGRAHV
;
A
#
# COMPACT_ATOMS: atom_id res chain seq x y z
N MET A 1 53.12 -50.63 6.41
CA MET A 1 52.20 -49.76 7.20
C MET A 1 52.06 -48.36 6.63
N THR A 2 53.06 -47.81 5.95
CA THR A 2 53.06 -46.45 5.35
C THR A 2 52.00 -46.25 4.24
N THR A 3 51.77 -47.23 3.37
CA THR A 3 50.79 -47.17 2.27
C THR A 3 49.34 -47.05 2.74
N MET A 4 48.95 -47.77 3.79
CA MET A 4 47.64 -47.66 4.41
C MET A 4 47.37 -46.28 5.02
N SER A 5 48.36 -45.69 5.66
CA SER A 5 48.25 -44.38 6.25
C SER A 5 48.11 -43.29 5.17
N VAL A 6 48.78 -43.40 4.05
CA VAL A 6 48.67 -42.44 2.92
C VAL A 6 47.31 -42.53 2.27
N VAL A 7 46.77 -43.75 2.03
CA VAL A 7 45.44 -43.95 1.46
C VAL A 7 44.34 -43.38 2.37
N LEU A 8 44.46 -43.64 3.69
CA LEU A 8 43.50 -43.11 4.66
C LEU A 8 43.51 -41.57 4.73
N SER A 9 44.70 -40.98 4.70
CA SER A 9 44.85 -39.51 4.67
C SER A 9 44.24 -38.92 3.41
N LEU A 10 44.45 -39.53 2.26
CA LEU A 10 43.91 -39.09 0.98
C LEU A 10 42.38 -39.20 0.93
N LEU A 11 41.79 -40.25 1.47
CA LEU A 11 40.34 -40.41 1.61
C LEU A 11 39.73 -39.36 2.54
N LEU A 12 40.38 -39.07 3.67
CA LEU A 12 39.96 -38.03 4.60
C LEU A 12 39.99 -36.63 3.98
N THR A 13 41.07 -36.27 3.27
CA THR A 13 41.17 -34.99 2.60
C THR A 13 40.14 -34.85 1.47
N LEU A 14 39.90 -35.91 0.69
CA LEU A 14 38.88 -35.92 -0.34
C LEU A 14 37.47 -35.77 0.24
N SER A 15 37.16 -36.43 1.32
CA SER A 15 35.91 -36.33 2.06
C SER A 15 35.66 -34.89 2.59
N LEU A 16 36.70 -34.26 3.13
CA LEU A 16 36.63 -32.86 3.60
C LEU A 16 36.40 -31.90 2.45
N ILE A 17 37.08 -32.08 1.31
CA ILE A 17 36.86 -31.23 0.11
C ILE A 17 35.44 -31.38 -0.40
N PHE A 18 34.90 -32.57 -0.49
CA PHE A 18 33.52 -32.82 -0.89
C PHE A 18 32.53 -32.20 0.09
N SER A 19 32.74 -32.33 1.40
CA SER A 19 31.90 -31.75 2.43
C SER A 19 31.87 -30.23 2.35
N THR A 20 33.02 -29.59 2.22
CA THR A 20 33.11 -28.11 2.07
C THR A 20 32.44 -27.61 0.78
N ALA A 21 32.61 -28.35 -0.33
CA ALA A 21 31.95 -28.00 -1.59
C ALA A 21 30.42 -28.09 -1.49
N GLN A 22 29.90 -29.12 -0.78
CA GLN A 22 28.47 -29.27 -0.52
C GLN A 22 27.92 -28.12 0.35
N VAL A 23 28.61 -27.76 1.42
CA VAL A 23 28.24 -26.66 2.31
C VAL A 23 28.22 -25.31 1.52
N TYR A 24 29.25 -25.08 0.71
CA TYR A 24 29.32 -23.88 -0.12
C TYR A 24 28.14 -23.80 -1.12
N ARG A 25 27.82 -24.93 -1.76
CA ARG A 25 26.69 -25.01 -2.69
C ARG A 25 25.36 -24.71 -2.01
N VAL A 26 25.11 -25.32 -0.85
CA VAL A 26 23.89 -25.11 -0.06
C VAL A 26 23.79 -23.65 0.38
N ASN A 27 24.87 -23.06 0.87
CA ASN A 27 24.89 -21.68 1.30
C ASN A 27 24.65 -20.69 0.14
N SER A 28 25.22 -20.96 -1.03
CA SER A 28 25.00 -20.16 -2.24
C SER A 28 23.55 -20.22 -2.69
N ILE A 29 22.91 -21.39 -2.67
CA ILE A 29 21.50 -21.57 -3.02
C ILE A 29 20.62 -20.85 -2.00
N SER A 30 20.89 -21.03 -0.71
CA SER A 30 20.15 -20.38 0.38
C SER A 30 20.19 -18.85 0.25
N SER A 31 21.36 -18.29 0.00
CA SER A 31 21.52 -16.83 -0.21
C SER A 31 20.73 -16.33 -1.41
N ARG A 32 20.71 -17.07 -2.52
CA ARG A 32 19.90 -16.71 -3.69
C ARG A 32 18.39 -16.76 -3.40
N VAL A 33 17.94 -17.82 -2.74
CA VAL A 33 16.52 -17.96 -2.35
C VAL A 33 16.10 -16.82 -1.44
N GLN A 34 16.93 -16.48 -0.46
CA GLN A 34 16.66 -15.36 0.44
C GLN A 34 16.58 -14.02 -0.33
N SER A 35 17.52 -13.76 -1.23
CA SER A 35 17.52 -12.54 -2.05
C SER A 35 16.26 -12.41 -2.92
N VAL A 36 15.78 -13.52 -3.50
CA VAL A 36 14.53 -13.53 -4.27
C VAL A 36 13.31 -13.34 -3.38
N ALA A 37 13.30 -13.95 -2.19
CA ALA A 37 12.23 -13.78 -1.21
C ALA A 37 12.14 -12.32 -0.73
N ASP A 38 13.27 -11.71 -0.41
CA ASP A 38 13.34 -10.31 0.00
C ASP A 38 12.87 -9.36 -1.12
N ALA A 39 13.28 -9.62 -2.36
CA ALA A 39 12.82 -8.85 -3.52
C ALA A 39 11.31 -8.99 -3.75
N ALA A 40 10.76 -10.18 -3.57
CA ALA A 40 9.32 -10.44 -3.70
C ALA A 40 8.52 -9.75 -2.56
N ALA A 41 9.04 -9.76 -1.33
CA ALA A 41 8.44 -9.07 -0.20
C ALA A 41 8.42 -7.55 -0.42
N LEU A 42 9.55 -6.96 -0.83
CA LEU A 42 9.63 -5.53 -1.16
C LEU A 42 8.67 -5.13 -2.29
N ALA A 43 8.52 -5.99 -3.30
CA ALA A 43 7.58 -5.73 -4.39
C ALA A 43 6.13 -5.72 -3.90
N ALA A 44 5.77 -6.61 -2.98
CA ALA A 44 4.45 -6.62 -2.35
C ALA A 44 4.22 -5.39 -1.46
N GLU A 45 5.23 -4.98 -0.67
CA GLU A 45 5.17 -3.76 0.16
C GLU A 45 4.99 -2.50 -0.69
N ASN A 46 5.62 -2.41 -1.86
CA ASN A 46 5.45 -1.28 -2.77
C ASN A 46 4.00 -1.12 -3.23
N VAL A 47 3.29 -2.22 -3.50
CA VAL A 47 1.85 -2.16 -3.86
C VAL A 47 1.03 -1.55 -2.73
N VAL A 48 1.31 -1.94 -1.48
CA VAL A 48 0.65 -1.38 -0.30
C VAL A 48 1.00 0.11 -0.14
N ALA A 49 2.26 0.48 -0.34
CA ALA A 49 2.70 1.87 -0.26
C ALA A 49 2.03 2.74 -1.32
N GLU A 50 1.90 2.27 -2.57
CA GLU A 50 1.17 2.95 -3.64
C GLU A 50 -0.31 3.15 -3.28
N PHE A 51 -0.95 2.13 -2.73
CA PHE A 51 -2.33 2.24 -2.25
C PHE A 51 -2.46 3.31 -1.16
N MET A 52 -1.54 3.35 -0.18
CA MET A 52 -1.54 4.35 0.88
C MET A 52 -1.33 5.78 0.35
N ILE A 53 -0.54 5.95 -0.71
CA ILE A 53 -0.38 7.25 -1.39
C ILE A 53 -1.72 7.70 -1.99
N VAL A 54 -2.46 6.79 -2.64
CA VAL A 54 -3.77 7.10 -3.21
C VAL A 54 -4.77 7.49 -2.12
N VAL A 55 -4.80 6.77 -0.99
CA VAL A 55 -5.64 7.12 0.17
C VAL A 55 -5.32 8.54 0.65
N ARG A 56 -4.05 8.85 0.90
CA ARG A 56 -3.62 10.20 1.33
C ARG A 56 -3.96 11.29 0.33
N LEU A 57 -3.89 10.99 -0.97
CA LEU A 57 -4.28 11.92 -2.00
C LEU A 57 -5.78 12.22 -1.96
N CYS A 58 -6.62 11.20 -1.78
CA CYS A 58 -8.06 11.38 -1.61
C CYS A 58 -8.38 12.22 -0.38
N ASP A 59 -7.71 11.97 0.75
CA ASP A 59 -7.87 12.76 1.98
C ASP A 59 -7.46 14.22 1.76
N ALA A 60 -6.36 14.46 1.06
CA ALA A 60 -5.91 15.81 0.74
C ALA A 60 -6.92 16.58 -0.13
N VAL A 61 -7.56 15.90 -1.09
CA VAL A 61 -8.63 16.48 -1.92
C VAL A 61 -9.84 16.81 -1.07
N VAL A 62 -10.30 15.90 -0.22
CA VAL A 62 -11.44 16.16 0.69
C VAL A 62 -11.14 17.33 1.62
N LEU A 63 -9.93 17.38 2.19
CA LEU A 63 -9.51 18.48 3.07
C LEU A 63 -9.47 19.81 2.32
N SER A 64 -8.94 19.85 1.10
CA SER A 64 -8.88 21.08 0.29
C SER A 64 -10.26 21.60 -0.08
N LEU A 65 -11.20 20.72 -0.43
CA LEU A 65 -12.59 21.06 -0.71
C LEU A 65 -13.30 21.59 0.56
N ASN A 66 -13.01 20.98 1.71
CA ASN A 66 -13.57 21.43 2.99
C ASN A 66 -13.07 22.84 3.34
N LEU A 67 -11.77 23.08 3.21
CA LEU A 67 -11.18 24.39 3.45
C LEU A 67 -11.72 25.45 2.50
N THR A 68 -11.87 25.12 1.23
CA THR A 68 -12.45 26.03 0.21
C THR A 68 -13.90 26.36 0.54
N SER A 69 -14.70 25.36 0.94
CA SER A 69 -16.09 25.58 1.35
C SER A 69 -16.17 26.47 2.59
N ALA A 70 -15.35 26.22 3.60
CA ALA A 70 -15.31 27.03 4.82
C ALA A 70 -14.89 28.49 4.55
N ALA A 71 -13.86 28.69 3.72
CA ALA A 71 -13.40 30.01 3.31
C ALA A 71 -14.50 30.79 2.54
N ALA A 72 -15.15 30.13 1.57
CA ALA A 72 -16.24 30.74 0.82
C ALA A 72 -17.45 31.09 1.73
N CYS A 73 -17.76 30.23 2.69
CA CYS A 73 -18.79 30.50 3.69
C CYS A 73 -18.43 31.69 4.57
N GLY A 74 -17.21 31.76 5.10
CA GLY A 74 -16.75 32.89 5.93
C GLY A 74 -16.75 34.19 5.19
N LEU A 75 -16.23 34.22 3.96
CA LEU A 75 -16.27 35.42 3.11
C LEU A 75 -17.70 35.82 2.74
N GLY A 76 -18.58 34.84 2.51
CA GLY A 76 -20.00 35.11 2.24
C GLY A 76 -20.70 35.78 3.41
N VAL A 77 -20.48 35.34 4.63
CA VAL A 77 -21.04 35.96 5.85
C VAL A 77 -20.51 37.38 6.04
N VAL A 78 -19.19 37.58 5.87
CA VAL A 78 -18.59 38.93 5.97
C VAL A 78 -19.17 39.86 4.90
N ALA A 79 -19.34 39.40 3.67
CA ALA A 79 -19.92 40.20 2.59
C ALA A 79 -21.38 40.61 2.87
N LEU A 80 -22.16 39.76 3.56
CA LEU A 80 -23.54 40.12 3.95
C LEU A 80 -23.60 41.24 4.99
N CYS A 81 -22.55 41.39 5.82
CA CYS A 81 -22.47 42.47 6.82
C CYS A 81 -22.11 43.82 6.23
N VAL A 82 -21.68 43.90 4.97
CA VAL A 82 -21.30 45.16 4.30
C VAL A 82 -22.51 45.72 3.53
N PRO A 83 -22.87 46.98 3.71
CA PRO A 83 -23.95 47.61 2.93
C PRO A 83 -23.69 47.54 1.42
N GLY A 84 -24.61 46.92 0.67
CA GLY A 84 -24.47 46.66 -0.77
C GLY A 84 -23.81 45.32 -1.13
N GLY A 85 -23.29 44.57 -0.18
CA GLY A 85 -22.63 43.25 -0.39
C GLY A 85 -23.59 42.07 -0.47
N GLN A 86 -24.88 42.28 -0.28
CA GLN A 86 -25.86 41.20 -0.14
C GLN A 86 -25.90 40.21 -1.35
N SER A 87 -25.78 40.75 -2.57
CA SER A 87 -25.80 39.93 -3.79
C SER A 87 -24.54 39.09 -3.94
N VAL A 88 -23.38 39.57 -3.50
CA VAL A 88 -22.11 38.87 -3.53
C VAL A 88 -22.06 37.83 -2.41
N GLY A 89 -22.48 38.19 -1.20
CA GLY A 89 -22.56 37.28 -0.05
C GLY A 89 -23.45 36.08 -0.32
N GLY A 90 -24.63 36.28 -0.92
CA GLY A 90 -25.53 35.22 -1.30
C GLY A 90 -24.92 34.22 -2.31
N LYS A 91 -24.22 34.73 -3.34
CA LYS A 91 -23.54 33.90 -4.33
C LYS A 91 -22.37 33.10 -3.71
N LEU A 92 -21.64 33.70 -2.78
CA LEU A 92 -20.55 33.03 -2.07
C LEU A 92 -21.08 31.90 -1.17
N LEU A 93 -22.18 32.14 -0.47
CA LEU A 93 -22.82 31.10 0.33
C LEU A 93 -23.36 29.94 -0.52
N GLU A 94 -23.98 30.25 -1.66
CA GLU A 94 -24.43 29.23 -2.61
C GLU A 94 -23.26 28.42 -3.17
N SER A 95 -22.16 29.09 -3.53
CA SER A 95 -20.95 28.40 -4.00
C SER A 95 -20.35 27.51 -2.91
N SER A 96 -20.29 27.97 -1.66
CA SER A 96 -19.86 27.17 -0.51
C SER A 96 -20.69 25.91 -0.35
N HIS A 97 -22.02 26.01 -0.43
CA HIS A 97 -22.92 24.86 -0.34
C HIS A 97 -22.70 23.87 -1.51
N ARG A 98 -22.48 24.35 -2.73
CA ARG A 98 -22.17 23.49 -3.88
C ARG A 98 -20.85 22.75 -3.70
N VAL A 99 -19.81 23.42 -3.19
CA VAL A 99 -18.51 22.78 -2.90
C VAL A 99 -18.64 21.75 -1.79
N ALA A 100 -19.40 22.05 -0.73
CA ALA A 100 -19.66 21.10 0.35
C ALA A 100 -20.39 19.84 -0.16
N LYS A 101 -21.38 20.01 -1.03
CA LYS A 101 -22.07 18.87 -1.67
C LYS A 101 -21.13 18.05 -2.56
N ALA A 102 -20.31 18.71 -3.38
CA ALA A 102 -19.32 18.04 -4.22
C ALA A 102 -18.28 17.27 -3.38
N ARG A 103 -17.85 17.83 -2.23
CA ARG A 103 -16.99 17.14 -1.26
C ARG A 103 -17.62 15.85 -0.77
N ASN A 104 -18.88 15.89 -0.34
CA ASN A 104 -19.58 14.71 0.19
C ASN A 104 -19.74 13.63 -0.89
N GLU A 105 -20.16 14.00 -2.11
CA GLU A 105 -20.27 13.06 -3.22
C GLU A 105 -18.93 12.46 -3.58
N PHE A 106 -17.85 13.24 -3.58
CA PHE A 106 -16.50 12.74 -3.82
C PHE A 106 -16.07 11.78 -2.70
N SER A 107 -16.26 12.15 -1.44
CA SER A 107 -15.90 11.33 -0.28
C SER A 107 -16.57 9.95 -0.36
N ILE A 108 -17.87 9.89 -0.59
CA ILE A 108 -18.63 8.63 -0.69
C ILE A 108 -18.10 7.76 -1.85
N ARG A 109 -17.87 8.36 -3.02
CA ARG A 109 -17.37 7.61 -4.18
C ARG A 109 -15.93 7.14 -3.98
N ALA A 110 -15.06 8.00 -3.41
CA ALA A 110 -13.67 7.66 -3.11
C ALA A 110 -13.59 6.53 -2.10
N THR A 111 -14.33 6.61 -1.00
CA THR A 111 -14.40 5.56 0.04
C THR A 111 -14.87 4.23 -0.55
N SER A 112 -15.94 4.25 -1.35
CA SER A 112 -16.42 3.02 -2.02
C SER A 112 -15.39 2.43 -2.98
N GLY A 113 -14.66 3.28 -3.71
CA GLY A 113 -13.57 2.86 -4.60
C GLY A 113 -12.40 2.27 -3.83
N LEU A 114 -11.95 2.95 -2.78
CA LEU A 114 -10.84 2.52 -1.93
C LEU A 114 -11.13 1.19 -1.24
N ASN A 115 -12.34 0.99 -0.72
CA ASN A 115 -12.74 -0.28 -0.10
C ASN A 115 -12.71 -1.45 -1.09
N LYS A 116 -13.07 -1.22 -2.36
CA LYS A 116 -12.95 -2.25 -3.41
C LYS A 116 -11.48 -2.60 -3.70
N VAL A 117 -10.63 -1.58 -3.80
CA VAL A 117 -9.19 -1.79 -4.02
C VAL A 117 -8.56 -2.48 -2.81
N GLN A 118 -8.91 -2.09 -1.59
CA GLN A 118 -8.43 -2.70 -0.35
C GLN A 118 -8.75 -4.22 -0.32
N LYS A 119 -9.96 -4.61 -0.71
CA LYS A 119 -10.35 -6.02 -0.81
C LYS A 119 -9.57 -6.80 -1.89
N ALA A 120 -9.13 -6.12 -2.95
CA ALA A 120 -8.30 -6.71 -4.00
C ALA A 120 -6.79 -6.69 -3.68
N LEU A 121 -6.37 -5.92 -2.68
CA LEU A 121 -4.96 -5.70 -2.35
C LEU A 121 -4.17 -6.98 -2.08
N PRO A 122 -4.68 -7.98 -1.31
CA PRO A 122 -3.98 -9.23 -1.09
C PRO A 122 -3.66 -9.98 -2.39
N PHE A 123 -4.59 -9.97 -3.34
CA PHE A 123 -4.38 -10.59 -4.65
C PHE A 123 -3.31 -9.84 -5.46
N LEU A 124 -3.35 -8.51 -5.48
CA LEU A 124 -2.37 -7.68 -6.17
C LEU A 124 -0.95 -7.90 -5.61
N CYS A 125 -0.80 -7.95 -4.28
CA CYS A 125 0.46 -8.25 -3.62
C CYS A 125 0.99 -9.64 -4.01
N ALA A 126 0.12 -10.65 -4.03
CA ALA A 126 0.51 -12.01 -4.42
C ALA A 126 0.98 -12.08 -5.88
N VAL A 127 0.27 -11.43 -6.81
CA VAL A 127 0.64 -11.38 -8.22
C VAL A 127 1.97 -10.65 -8.41
N GLN A 128 2.17 -9.53 -7.72
CA GLN A 128 3.41 -8.76 -7.82
C GLN A 128 4.61 -9.52 -7.26
N ALA A 129 4.45 -10.19 -6.11
CA ALA A 129 5.48 -11.05 -5.54
C ALA A 129 5.84 -12.21 -6.47
N ALA A 130 4.84 -12.89 -7.03
CA ALA A 130 5.04 -13.99 -7.97
C ALA A 130 5.74 -13.53 -9.26
N SER A 131 5.35 -12.38 -9.81
CA SER A 131 5.98 -11.82 -11.02
C SER A 131 7.44 -11.45 -10.77
N THR A 132 7.75 -10.87 -9.60
CA THR A 132 9.12 -10.51 -9.20
C THR A 132 9.98 -11.76 -9.01
N ALA A 133 9.44 -12.79 -8.36
CA ALA A 133 10.14 -14.07 -8.20
C ALA A 133 10.43 -14.73 -9.55
N ALA A 134 9.46 -14.75 -10.46
CA ALA A 134 9.64 -15.29 -11.81
C ALA A 134 10.68 -14.51 -12.63
N ALA A 135 10.70 -13.19 -12.52
CA ALA A 135 11.70 -12.35 -13.19
C ALA A 135 13.13 -12.59 -12.70
N ASN A 136 13.30 -12.91 -11.39
CA ASN A 136 14.59 -13.20 -10.79
C ASN A 136 15.01 -14.69 -10.91
N GLY A 137 14.09 -15.56 -11.34
CA GLY A 137 14.29 -17.00 -11.42
C GLY A 137 14.70 -17.52 -12.81
N LYS A 138 15.41 -16.75 -13.63
CA LYS A 138 15.78 -17.15 -14.99
C LYS A 138 16.52 -18.48 -15.09
N ASP A 139 17.31 -18.82 -14.08
CA ASP A 139 18.12 -20.05 -14.02
C ASP A 139 17.52 -21.15 -13.15
N SER A 140 16.45 -20.86 -12.41
CA SER A 140 15.77 -21.81 -11.52
C SER A 140 14.33 -21.34 -11.27
N PRO A 141 13.33 -22.21 -11.40
CA PRO A 141 11.94 -21.81 -11.17
C PRO A 141 11.72 -21.55 -9.68
N TYR A 142 11.69 -20.28 -9.29
CA TYR A 142 11.27 -19.85 -7.95
C TYR A 142 9.78 -19.54 -7.98
N VAL A 143 9.07 -20.05 -7.00
CA VAL A 143 7.68 -19.66 -6.73
C VAL A 143 7.67 -18.92 -5.39
N ALA A 144 7.35 -17.63 -5.41
CA ALA A 144 7.13 -16.86 -4.21
C ALA A 144 5.63 -16.58 -4.08
N LEU A 145 5.10 -16.77 -2.88
CA LEU A 145 3.75 -16.42 -2.50
C LEU A 145 3.84 -15.42 -1.35
N ALA A 146 3.46 -14.17 -1.59
CA ALA A 146 3.25 -13.21 -0.54
C ALA A 146 1.78 -13.29 -0.10
N ILE A 147 1.55 -13.58 1.18
CA ILE A 147 0.22 -13.61 1.77
C ILE A 147 0.13 -12.39 2.70
N LEU A 148 -0.76 -11.46 2.36
CA LEU A 148 -1.13 -10.38 3.24
C LEU A 148 -2.23 -10.93 4.15
N VAL A 149 -1.93 -11.07 5.43
CA VAL A 149 -2.92 -11.47 6.44
C VAL A 149 -3.34 -10.21 7.15
N PRO A 150 -4.49 -9.60 6.79
CA PRO A 150 -5.00 -8.46 7.54
C PRO A 150 -5.49 -8.96 8.91
N GLU A 151 -5.02 -8.33 9.96
CA GLU A 151 -5.42 -8.65 11.34
C GLU A 151 -6.89 -8.30 11.58
N GLU A 152 -7.36 -7.19 11.00
CA GLU A 152 -8.77 -6.82 10.84
C GLU A 152 -8.93 -5.97 9.57
N VAL A 153 -9.89 -6.32 8.74
CA VAL A 153 -10.28 -5.48 7.58
C VAL A 153 -11.40 -4.55 8.05
N ALA A 154 -11.04 -3.45 8.70
CA ALA A 154 -11.98 -2.38 8.93
C ALA A 154 -12.29 -1.68 7.59
N ASP A 155 -13.56 -1.55 7.26
CA ASP A 155 -13.97 -0.72 6.12
C ASP A 155 -13.60 0.75 6.42
N ILE A 156 -13.09 1.46 5.41
CA ILE A 156 -12.81 2.88 5.52
C ILE A 156 -14.15 3.61 5.65
N GLU A 157 -14.38 4.24 6.80
CA GLU A 157 -15.59 5.01 7.05
C GLU A 157 -15.53 6.35 6.31
N SER A 158 -16.64 6.73 5.70
CA SER A 158 -16.78 8.05 5.11
C SER A 158 -17.14 9.07 6.20
N PRO A 159 -16.41 10.19 6.32
CA PRO A 159 -16.78 11.24 7.28
C PRO A 159 -18.17 11.83 7.02
N ALA A 160 -18.80 11.54 5.89
CA ALA A 160 -20.16 11.95 5.58
C ALA A 160 -21.23 11.08 6.28
N ASP A 161 -20.89 9.85 6.69
CA ASP A 161 -21.86 8.95 7.34
C ASP A 161 -22.14 9.37 8.79
N ASP A 162 -21.15 9.97 9.48
CA ASP A 162 -21.29 10.44 10.85
C ASP A 162 -22.20 11.67 11.00
N GLU A 163 -22.27 12.54 9.99
CA GLU A 163 -23.12 13.74 10.04
C GLU A 163 -24.61 13.41 9.81
N ILE A 164 -24.93 12.34 9.07
CA ILE A 164 -26.31 11.97 8.79
C ILE A 164 -26.95 11.30 10.01
N GLY A 165 -26.16 10.59 10.83
CA GLY A 165 -26.66 9.93 12.05
C GLY A 165 -27.02 10.88 13.20
N ARG A 166 -26.44 12.09 13.26
CA ARG A 166 -26.66 13.06 14.34
C ARG A 166 -27.78 14.06 14.09
N ALA A 167 -28.32 14.14 12.90
CA ALA A 167 -29.41 15.05 12.55
C ALA A 167 -30.82 14.51 12.89
N HIS A 168 -30.93 13.31 13.48
CA HIS A 168 -32.19 12.65 13.78
C HIS A 168 -32.39 12.30 15.26
N VAL A 169 -31.78 13.09 16.20
CA VAL A 169 -32.08 12.98 17.63
C VAL A 169 -32.66 14.30 18.13
#